data_1f4b7162d246e1c4994e1c4eb1bcd1a5
#
_entry.id   1f4b7162d246e1c4994e1c4eb1bcd1a5
#
_cell.length_a   1.000
_cell.length_b   1.000
_cell.length_c   1.000
_cell.angle_alpha   90.00
_cell.angle_beta   90.00
_cell.angle_gamma   90.00
#
_symmetry.space_group_name_H-M   'P 1'
#
loop_
_entity.id
_entity.type
_entity.pdbx_description
1 polymer ?
#
loop_
_entity_poly.entity_id
_entity_poly.type
_entity_poly.pdbx_seq_one_letter_code
_entity_poly.pdbx_strand_id
1 'polypeptide(L)'
;MKVRIRTFWLAVVALIGSTILFCLPGEEFPQEDWFAIIYLDKWVHVGLFAGLTALWSLPFIHRIEEIPKLRDRFLLISAIFVIYGVVIEFIQGNFILHRTFGLDDMVANTIGCGVGFIFSNWQLKKQKV
;
A
#
# COMPACT_ATOMS: atom_id res chain seq x y z
N MET A 1 -17.71 10.03 14.45
CA MET A 1 -17.81 8.58 14.39
C MET A 1 -18.11 8.06 12.98
N LYS A 2 -19.06 8.64 12.23
CA LYS A 2 -19.42 8.22 10.86
C LYS A 2 -18.26 8.26 9.84
N VAL A 3 -17.39 9.28 9.89
CA VAL A 3 -16.25 9.41 8.95
C VAL A 3 -15.23 8.28 9.14
N ARG A 4 -14.98 7.85 10.39
CA ARG A 4 -14.02 6.77 10.72
C ARG A 4 -14.46 5.40 10.19
N ILE A 5 -15.75 5.10 10.27
CA ILE A 5 -16.29 3.82 9.78
C ILE A 5 -16.20 3.76 8.26
N ARG A 6 -16.56 4.84 7.56
CA ARG A 6 -16.44 4.92 6.08
C ARG A 6 -15.00 4.76 5.61
N THR A 7 -14.05 5.42 6.26
CA THR A 7 -12.62 5.33 5.92
C THR A 7 -12.09 3.92 6.15
N PHE A 8 -12.51 3.26 7.24
CA PHE A 8 -12.13 1.87 7.52
C PHE A 8 -12.64 0.92 6.43
N TRP A 9 -13.92 1.05 6.01
CA TRP A 9 -14.45 0.23 4.93
C TRP A 9 -13.75 0.46 3.59
N LEU A 10 -13.41 1.70 3.28
CA LEU A 10 -12.61 2.02 2.10
C LEU A 10 -11.23 1.35 2.15
N ALA A 11 -10.58 1.33 3.32
CA ALA A 11 -9.30 0.66 3.52
C ALA A 11 -9.41 -0.86 3.29
N VAL A 12 -10.48 -1.49 3.79
CA VAL A 12 -10.74 -2.93 3.58
C VAL A 12 -11.01 -3.22 2.10
N VAL A 13 -11.85 -2.44 1.45
CA VAL A 13 -12.16 -2.61 0.01
C VAL A 13 -10.89 -2.42 -0.83
N ALA A 14 -10.06 -1.42 -0.51
CA ALA A 14 -8.79 -1.19 -1.19
C ALA A 14 -7.82 -2.36 -1.01
N LEU A 15 -7.76 -2.96 0.19
CA LEU A 15 -6.93 -4.14 0.46
C LEU A 15 -7.40 -5.35 -0.36
N ILE A 16 -8.71 -5.62 -0.37
CA ILE A 16 -9.27 -6.73 -1.15
C ILE A 16 -9.04 -6.50 -2.65
N GLY A 17 -9.33 -5.30 -3.14
CA GLY A 17 -9.15 -4.95 -4.55
C GLY A 17 -7.69 -5.04 -5.00
N SER A 18 -6.75 -4.55 -4.21
CA SER A 18 -5.32 -4.67 -4.51
C SER A 18 -4.83 -6.12 -4.47
N THR A 19 -5.32 -6.93 -3.52
CA THR A 19 -4.99 -8.36 -3.46
C THR A 19 -5.48 -9.09 -4.71
N ILE A 20 -6.71 -8.83 -5.15
CA ILE A 20 -7.24 -9.39 -6.39
C ILE A 20 -6.37 -8.96 -7.58
N LEU A 21 -6.06 -7.67 -7.69
CA LEU A 21 -5.23 -7.14 -8.78
C LEU A 21 -3.85 -7.80 -8.83
N PHE A 22 -3.20 -7.99 -7.69
CA PHE A 22 -1.90 -8.66 -7.62
C PHE A 22 -1.96 -10.16 -7.94
N CYS A 23 -3.11 -10.81 -7.73
CA CYS A 23 -3.32 -12.21 -8.01
C CYS A 23 -3.82 -12.48 -9.45
N LEU A 24 -4.03 -11.45 -10.28
CA LEU A 24 -4.36 -11.64 -11.69
C LEU A 24 -3.15 -12.20 -12.46
N PRO A 25 -3.38 -13.11 -13.43
CA PRO A 25 -2.34 -13.60 -14.33
C PRO A 25 -1.65 -12.46 -15.08
N GLY A 26 -0.36 -12.63 -15.40
CA GLY A 26 0.41 -11.62 -16.12
C GLY A 26 -0.14 -11.27 -17.50
N GLU A 27 -0.86 -12.18 -18.14
CA GLU A 27 -1.49 -11.99 -19.46
C GLU A 27 -2.62 -10.93 -19.45
N GLU A 28 -3.26 -10.69 -18.30
CA GLU A 28 -4.31 -9.69 -18.15
C GLU A 28 -3.79 -8.25 -18.18
N PHE A 29 -2.47 -8.06 -18.17
CA PHE A 29 -1.84 -6.75 -18.20
C PHE A 29 -1.36 -6.40 -19.60
N PRO A 30 -1.39 -5.11 -19.99
CA PRO A 30 -0.89 -4.67 -21.28
C PRO A 30 0.56 -5.10 -21.51
N GLN A 31 0.83 -5.73 -22.66
CA GLN A 31 2.17 -6.20 -23.06
C GLN A 31 2.88 -5.21 -24.00
N GLU A 32 2.47 -3.94 -23.97
CA GLU A 32 3.02 -2.92 -24.85
C GLU A 32 4.41 -2.48 -24.39
N ASP A 33 5.35 -2.32 -25.31
CA ASP A 33 6.75 -2.00 -25.02
C ASP A 33 6.93 -0.71 -24.20
N TRP A 34 6.07 0.29 -24.42
CA TRP A 34 6.15 1.56 -23.69
C TRP A 34 5.81 1.44 -22.19
N PHE A 35 4.98 0.45 -21.80
CA PHE A 35 4.75 0.14 -20.39
C PHE A 35 6.02 -0.35 -19.69
N ALA A 36 6.83 -1.15 -20.38
CA ALA A 36 8.10 -1.61 -19.88
C ALA A 36 9.12 -0.46 -19.76
N ILE A 37 9.14 0.46 -20.74
CA ILE A 37 10.07 1.61 -20.77
C ILE A 37 9.86 2.54 -19.57
N ILE A 38 8.61 2.79 -19.16
CA ILE A 38 8.29 3.69 -18.04
C ILE A 38 8.18 2.97 -16.70
N TYR A 39 8.45 1.67 -16.65
CA TYR A 39 8.30 0.86 -15.43
C TYR A 39 6.92 1.04 -14.76
N LEU A 40 5.86 1.05 -15.56
CA LEU A 40 4.51 1.34 -15.08
C LEU A 40 4.07 0.38 -13.97
N ASP A 41 4.44 -0.89 -14.06
CA ASP A 41 4.23 -1.90 -13.03
C ASP A 41 4.78 -1.47 -11.67
N LYS A 42 5.98 -0.91 -11.61
CA LYS A 42 6.60 -0.41 -10.37
C LYS A 42 5.82 0.78 -9.79
N TRP A 43 5.37 1.69 -10.64
CA TRP A 43 4.53 2.83 -10.20
C TRP A 43 3.19 2.38 -9.65
N VAL A 44 2.60 1.31 -10.20
CA VAL A 44 1.39 0.69 -9.67
C VAL A 44 1.65 0.13 -8.28
N HIS A 45 2.74 -0.60 -8.07
CA HIS A 45 3.15 -1.10 -6.75
C HIS A 45 3.34 0.04 -5.74
N VAL A 46 4.12 1.07 -6.08
CA VAL A 46 4.31 2.26 -5.23
C VAL A 46 2.98 2.90 -4.88
N GLY A 47 2.12 3.17 -5.86
CA GLY A 47 0.82 3.83 -5.67
C GLY A 47 -0.14 3.03 -4.79
N LEU A 48 -0.25 1.73 -5.02
CA LEU A 48 -1.13 0.85 -4.23
C LEU A 48 -0.65 0.74 -2.78
N PHE A 49 0.63 0.52 -2.54
CA PHE A 49 1.17 0.41 -1.18
C PHE A 49 1.16 1.75 -0.43
N ALA A 50 1.40 2.87 -1.11
CA ALA A 50 1.22 4.20 -0.53
C ALA A 50 -0.25 4.45 -0.14
N GLY A 51 -1.19 4.13 -1.03
CA GLY A 51 -2.62 4.25 -0.79
C GLY A 51 -3.10 3.36 0.36
N LEU A 52 -2.70 2.09 0.39
CA LEU A 52 -3.05 1.16 1.47
C LEU A 52 -2.54 1.66 2.81
N THR A 53 -1.25 2.01 2.91
CA THR A 53 -0.66 2.52 4.16
C THR A 53 -1.36 3.78 4.64
N ALA A 54 -1.64 4.73 3.74
CA ALA A 54 -2.36 5.95 4.08
C ALA A 54 -3.81 5.66 4.53
N LEU A 55 -4.57 4.88 3.77
CA LEU A 55 -5.97 4.55 4.08
C LEU A 55 -6.12 3.85 5.44
N TRP A 56 -5.21 2.94 5.78
CA TRP A 56 -5.23 2.27 7.08
C TRP A 56 -4.76 3.16 8.23
N SER A 57 -3.98 4.20 7.96
CA SER A 57 -3.53 5.18 8.96
C SER A 57 -4.57 6.26 9.24
N LEU A 58 -5.34 6.71 8.24
CA LEU A 58 -6.31 7.81 8.35
C LEU A 58 -7.34 7.67 9.48
N PRO A 59 -7.93 6.49 9.79
CA PRO A 59 -8.88 6.35 10.89
C PRO A 59 -8.32 6.72 12.27
N PHE A 60 -7.00 6.69 12.43
CA PHE A 60 -6.33 6.97 13.70
C PHE A 60 -5.98 8.46 13.89
N ILE A 61 -5.94 9.26 12.82
CA ILE A 61 -5.55 10.68 12.86
C ILE A 61 -6.41 11.49 13.83
N HIS A 62 -7.71 11.18 13.91
CA HIS A 62 -8.67 11.88 14.76
C HIS A 62 -8.76 11.32 16.20
N ARG A 63 -7.90 10.38 16.57
CA ARG A 63 -7.91 9.88 17.94
C ARG A 63 -7.31 10.90 18.91
N ILE A 64 -7.88 10.94 20.12
CA ILE A 64 -7.39 11.75 21.24
C ILE A 64 -6.21 10.97 21.85
N GLU A 65 -5.09 10.96 21.15
CA GLU A 65 -3.86 10.32 21.59
C GLU A 65 -2.68 11.25 21.31
N GLU A 66 -1.59 11.04 22.02
CA GLU A 66 -0.34 11.77 21.81
C GLU A 66 0.25 11.51 20.43
N ILE A 67 0.81 12.55 19.82
CA ILE A 67 1.41 12.46 18.47
C ILE A 67 2.44 11.32 18.36
N PRO A 68 3.37 11.11 19.32
CA PRO A 68 4.32 10.00 19.24
C PRO A 68 3.64 8.64 19.11
N LYS A 69 2.61 8.36 19.92
CA LYS A 69 1.86 7.08 19.87
C LYS A 69 1.16 6.86 18.53
N LEU A 70 0.62 7.93 17.94
CA LEU A 70 -0.01 7.84 16.61
C LEU A 70 1.04 7.56 15.52
N ARG A 71 2.22 8.18 15.62
CA ARG A 71 3.33 7.91 14.68
C ARG A 71 3.83 6.47 14.78
N ASP A 72 3.93 5.93 15.98
CA ASP A 72 4.30 4.51 16.21
C ASP A 72 3.28 3.56 15.58
N ARG A 73 1.98 3.90 15.65
CA ARG A 73 0.93 3.14 14.94
C ARG A 73 1.08 3.21 13.44
N PHE A 74 1.39 4.38 12.89
CA PHE A 74 1.60 4.53 11.44
C PHE A 74 2.84 3.75 10.98
N LEU A 75 3.89 3.73 11.80
CA LEU A 75 5.07 2.93 11.54
C LEU A 75 4.74 1.43 11.57
N LEU A 76 3.96 0.98 12.54
CA LEU A 76 3.51 -0.42 12.62
C LEU A 76 2.65 -0.80 11.41
N ILE A 77 1.70 0.04 10.99
CA ILE A 77 0.88 -0.17 9.80
C ILE A 77 1.77 -0.27 8.56
N SER A 78 2.74 0.62 8.42
CA SER A 78 3.70 0.61 7.32
C SER A 78 4.51 -0.69 7.28
N ALA A 79 5.01 -1.14 8.45
CA ALA A 79 5.76 -2.40 8.57
C ALA A 79 4.90 -3.62 8.20
N ILE A 80 3.63 -3.65 8.62
CA ILE A 80 2.68 -4.72 8.24
C ILE A 80 2.51 -4.76 6.72
N PHE A 81 2.38 -3.61 6.06
CA PHE A 81 2.26 -3.57 4.60
C PHE A 81 3.55 -3.91 3.86
N VAL A 82 4.72 -3.64 4.43
CA VAL A 82 5.99 -4.15 3.88
C VAL A 82 6.00 -5.68 3.91
N ILE A 83 5.61 -6.28 5.03
CA ILE A 83 5.50 -7.75 5.15
C ILE A 83 4.46 -8.30 4.17
N TYR A 84 3.30 -7.65 4.07
CA TYR A 84 2.28 -8.01 3.08
C TYR A 84 2.82 -7.97 1.65
N GLY A 85 3.63 -6.95 1.31
CA GLY A 85 4.30 -6.84 0.01
C GLY A 85 5.23 -8.04 -0.28
N VAL A 86 6.02 -8.46 0.70
CA VAL A 86 6.87 -9.66 0.58
C VAL A 86 6.03 -10.90 0.32
N VAL A 87 4.91 -11.07 1.04
CA VAL A 87 3.99 -12.21 0.86
C VAL A 87 3.36 -12.20 -0.53
N ILE A 88 2.93 -11.03 -1.01
CA ILE A 88 2.36 -10.88 -2.36
C ILE A 88 3.38 -11.28 -3.43
N GLU A 89 4.63 -10.81 -3.35
CA GLU A 89 5.69 -11.17 -4.30
C GLU A 89 5.96 -12.69 -4.30
N PHE A 90 5.97 -13.30 -3.12
CA PHE A 90 6.10 -14.75 -3.01
C PHE A 90 4.94 -15.49 -3.68
N ILE A 91 3.71 -15.03 -3.49
CA ILE A 91 2.51 -15.60 -4.12
C ILE A 91 2.59 -15.42 -5.64
N GLN A 92 2.94 -14.24 -6.12
CA GLN A 92 3.06 -13.97 -7.56
C GLN A 92 4.09 -14.88 -8.22
N GLY A 93 5.26 -15.02 -7.62
CA GLY A 93 6.35 -15.82 -8.19
C GLY A 93 6.13 -17.33 -8.16
N ASN A 94 5.27 -17.85 -7.29
CA ASN A 94 5.09 -19.29 -7.11
C ASN A 94 3.72 -19.82 -7.53
N PHE A 95 2.68 -18.98 -7.53
CA PHE A 95 1.30 -19.43 -7.70
C PHE A 95 0.54 -18.72 -8.83
N ILE A 96 1.05 -17.62 -9.35
CA ILE A 96 0.37 -16.86 -10.40
C ILE A 96 1.03 -17.09 -11.74
N LEU A 97 0.23 -17.50 -12.73
CA LEU A 97 0.71 -17.76 -14.09
C LEU A 97 1.27 -16.49 -14.73
N HIS A 98 2.39 -16.64 -15.43
CA HIS A 98 3.08 -15.55 -16.14
C HIS A 98 3.49 -14.37 -15.23
N ARG A 99 3.74 -14.66 -13.94
CA ARG A 99 4.31 -13.75 -12.96
C ARG A 99 5.63 -14.33 -12.44
N THR A 100 6.55 -13.43 -12.13
CA THR A 100 7.85 -13.78 -11.55
C THR A 100 8.05 -13.08 -10.22
N PHE A 101 8.81 -13.67 -9.32
CA PHE A 101 9.24 -13.01 -8.09
C PHE A 101 10.19 -11.86 -8.43
N GLY A 102 9.86 -10.64 -8.00
CA GLY A 102 10.61 -9.42 -8.28
C GLY A 102 11.17 -8.76 -7.01
N LEU A 103 12.50 -8.73 -6.85
CA LEU A 103 13.12 -7.94 -5.78
C LEU A 103 12.88 -6.44 -5.97
N ASP A 104 12.82 -5.98 -7.20
CA ASP A 104 12.51 -4.60 -7.58
C ASP A 104 11.05 -4.21 -7.23
N ASP A 105 10.11 -5.16 -7.34
CA ASP A 105 8.73 -4.97 -6.90
C ASP A 105 8.62 -4.88 -5.38
N MET A 106 9.41 -5.67 -4.65
CA MET A 106 9.54 -5.54 -3.19
C MET A 106 10.08 -4.16 -2.78
N VAL A 107 11.06 -3.65 -3.50
CA VAL A 107 11.59 -2.29 -3.27
C VAL A 107 10.50 -1.26 -3.56
N ALA A 108 9.76 -1.38 -4.66
CA ALA A 108 8.65 -0.49 -5.01
C ALA A 108 7.55 -0.52 -3.93
N ASN A 109 7.17 -1.70 -3.43
CA ASN A 109 6.22 -1.87 -2.33
C ASN A 109 6.68 -1.13 -1.06
N THR A 110 7.95 -1.29 -0.70
CA THR A 110 8.56 -0.65 0.47
C THR A 110 8.59 0.88 0.33
N ILE A 111 8.96 1.39 -0.84
CA ILE A 111 8.91 2.83 -1.15
C ILE A 111 7.48 3.34 -1.02
N GLY A 112 6.50 2.61 -1.55
CA GLY A 112 5.08 2.95 -1.41
C GLY A 112 4.65 3.06 0.05
N CYS A 113 5.01 2.09 0.89
CA CYS A 113 4.75 2.13 2.34
C CYS A 113 5.38 3.36 3.00
N GLY A 114 6.62 3.71 2.63
CA GLY A 114 7.30 4.90 3.12
C GLY A 114 6.60 6.20 2.73
N VAL A 115 6.14 6.31 1.49
CA VAL A 115 5.35 7.46 1.00
C VAL A 115 4.04 7.57 1.77
N GLY A 116 3.32 6.47 1.96
CA GLY A 116 2.07 6.43 2.75
C GLY A 116 2.29 6.83 4.21
N PHE A 117 3.39 6.40 4.82
CA PHE A 117 3.78 6.79 6.17
C PHE A 117 4.06 8.30 6.28
N ILE A 118 4.84 8.86 5.35
CA ILE A 118 5.15 10.30 5.31
C ILE A 118 3.87 11.11 5.13
N PHE A 119 3.01 10.72 4.21
CA PHE A 119 1.72 11.37 3.98
C PHE A 119 0.83 11.35 5.22
N SER A 120 0.74 10.22 5.91
CA SER A 120 -0.07 10.08 7.13
C SER A 120 0.44 10.97 8.26
N ASN A 121 1.76 11.06 8.43
CA ASN A 121 2.38 11.97 9.41
C ASN A 121 2.18 13.44 9.05
N TRP A 122 2.22 13.80 7.76
CA TRP A 122 1.92 15.15 7.31
C TRP A 122 0.47 15.53 7.62
N GLN A 123 -0.48 14.65 7.33
CA GLN A 123 -1.90 14.84 7.67
C GLN A 123 -2.12 14.97 9.18
N LEU A 124 -1.43 14.15 9.98
CA LEU A 124 -1.50 14.22 11.44
C LEU A 124 -1.05 15.61 11.96
N LYS A 125 0.07 16.11 11.46
CA LYS A 125 0.56 17.45 11.82
C LYS A 125 -0.45 18.54 11.45
N LYS A 126 -1.03 18.46 10.25
CA LYS A 126 -1.99 19.45 9.74
C LYS A 126 -3.28 19.53 10.55
N GLN A 127 -3.70 18.44 11.19
CA GLN A 127 -4.93 18.37 11.96
C GLN A 127 -4.76 18.66 13.46
N LYS A 128 -3.53 18.59 13.96
CA LYS A 128 -3.24 18.82 15.38
C LYS A 128 -2.58 20.17 15.67
N VAL A 129 -2.38 20.99 14.65
CA VAL A 129 -1.99 22.41 14.73
C VAL A 129 -3.24 23.26 14.57
#